data_8e4580ce6e6b69610720ca0b494503fc
#
_entry.id   8e4580ce6e6b69610720ca0b494503fc
#
_cell.length_a   1.000
_cell.length_b   1.000
_cell.length_c   1.000
_cell.angle_alpha   90.00
_cell.angle_beta   90.00
_cell.angle_gamma   90.00
#
_symmetry.space_group_name_H-M   'P 1'
#
loop_
_entity.id
_entity.type
_entity.pdbx_description
1 polymer ?
#
loop_
_entity_poly.entity_id
_entity_poly.type
_entity_poly.pdbx_seq_one_letter_code
_entity_poly.pdbx_strand_id
1 'polypeptide(L)'
;MRLQISILIANLFGWFSRKVLRRAGETIPGKVLLKLYPKALSQLAKDRKILLVSGTNGKTSTTKAVTKAISTLGSTVSNSTGSNLDRGAVTTLMKRSEYVVLEVDELHLTKVALETKPKVIALLNLSRDQLHRMHEVKRVADRWTEIAKSLPDTTFVGDIDDPFVALALASAEKKITVSFGGRIHKDGAVCPSCGKYLKWSRNNYKCSCGLTNQGAEKELEDGSAAYRNAHLANIAAAVVGAKPIAINESELERSVIKNYDGVSAKLRLTKNPASWTEALAGVSSDEVILILNARQVDGIDTSWLWDISFESLRDKTILVTGERALDLAYRLHVQGIKSEVVETFEKAIKKFPKSSKVDVLAAYTAYFGLVNS
;
A
#
# COMPACT_ATOMS: atom_id res chain seq x y z
N MET A 1 -13.00 -32.52 -12.31
CA MET A 1 -13.13 -32.32 -13.77
C MET A 1 -13.50 -30.89 -14.16
N ARG A 2 -14.62 -30.31 -13.70
CA ARG A 2 -15.08 -28.96 -14.08
C ARG A 2 -14.07 -27.82 -13.79
N LEU A 3 -13.41 -27.79 -12.62
CA LEU A 3 -12.41 -26.80 -12.26
C LEU A 3 -11.18 -26.87 -13.17
N GLN A 4 -10.63 -28.06 -13.45
CA GLN A 4 -9.45 -28.25 -14.28
C GLN A 4 -9.67 -27.76 -15.72
N ILE A 5 -10.85 -28.08 -16.29
CA ILE A 5 -11.22 -27.57 -17.62
C ILE A 5 -11.31 -26.06 -17.61
N SER A 6 -11.94 -25.47 -16.59
CA SER A 6 -12.03 -24.00 -16.45
C SER A 6 -10.66 -23.35 -16.33
N ILE A 7 -9.70 -23.97 -15.62
CA ILE A 7 -8.31 -23.51 -15.53
C ILE A 7 -7.62 -23.53 -16.90
N LEU A 8 -7.78 -24.61 -17.67
CA LEU A 8 -7.20 -24.71 -19.01
C LEU A 8 -7.73 -23.61 -19.92
N ILE A 9 -9.04 -23.38 -19.94
CA ILE A 9 -9.68 -22.31 -20.70
C ILE A 9 -9.13 -20.94 -20.25
N ALA A 10 -9.06 -20.67 -18.96
CA ALA A 10 -8.56 -19.43 -18.40
C ALA A 10 -7.10 -19.17 -18.81
N ASN A 11 -6.25 -20.19 -18.77
CA ASN A 11 -4.85 -20.10 -19.21
C ASN A 11 -4.72 -19.82 -20.70
N LEU A 12 -5.56 -20.43 -21.54
CA LEU A 12 -5.59 -20.18 -22.99
C LEU A 12 -5.93 -18.72 -23.30
N PHE A 13 -6.96 -18.17 -22.62
CA PHE A 13 -7.32 -16.75 -22.75
C PHE A 13 -6.19 -15.82 -22.25
N GLY A 14 -5.51 -16.17 -21.17
CA GLY A 14 -4.34 -15.43 -20.68
C GLY A 14 -3.17 -15.45 -21.66
N TRP A 15 -2.90 -16.60 -22.26
CA TRP A 15 -1.87 -16.75 -23.30
C TRP A 15 -2.19 -15.90 -24.54
N PHE A 16 -3.43 -16.00 -25.04
CA PHE A 16 -3.91 -15.22 -26.18
C PHE A 16 -3.79 -13.72 -25.94
N SER A 17 -4.21 -13.24 -24.78
CA SER A 17 -4.11 -11.82 -24.42
C SER A 17 -2.66 -11.31 -24.42
N ARG A 18 -1.73 -12.07 -23.87
CA ARG A 18 -0.31 -11.68 -23.83
C ARG A 18 0.34 -11.71 -25.20
N LYS A 19 0.13 -12.79 -25.97
CA LYS A 19 0.81 -13.01 -27.25
C LYS A 19 0.19 -12.25 -28.42
N VAL A 20 -1.14 -12.17 -28.46
CA VAL A 20 -1.87 -11.60 -29.61
C VAL A 20 -2.22 -10.13 -29.37
N LEU A 21 -2.73 -9.79 -28.18
CA LEU A 21 -3.17 -8.43 -27.87
C LEU A 21 -2.05 -7.54 -27.26
N ARG A 22 -0.86 -8.10 -27.02
CA ARG A 22 0.30 -7.40 -26.39
C ARG A 22 -0.07 -6.59 -25.16
N ARG A 23 -1.10 -7.02 -24.40
CA ARG A 23 -1.54 -6.37 -23.15
C ARG A 23 -0.94 -7.08 -21.96
N ALA A 24 -0.62 -6.32 -20.91
CA ALA A 24 -0.25 -6.88 -19.61
C ALA A 24 -1.45 -7.64 -19.00
N GLY A 25 -1.64 -8.89 -19.42
CA GLY A 25 -2.84 -9.71 -19.16
C GLY A 25 -2.75 -10.53 -17.87
N GLU A 26 -2.04 -10.06 -16.83
CA GLU A 26 -1.83 -10.83 -15.61
C GLU A 26 -3.12 -11.21 -14.87
N THR A 27 -4.17 -10.42 -14.98
CA THR A 27 -5.46 -10.66 -14.30
C THR A 27 -6.51 -11.35 -15.16
N ILE A 28 -6.26 -11.53 -16.45
CA ILE A 28 -7.24 -12.10 -17.40
C ILE A 28 -7.56 -13.55 -17.04
N PRO A 29 -6.57 -14.44 -16.77
CA PRO A 29 -6.89 -15.81 -16.37
C PRO A 29 -7.81 -15.88 -15.17
N GLY A 30 -7.55 -15.08 -14.11
CA GLY A 30 -8.38 -15.05 -12.93
C GLY A 30 -9.80 -14.52 -13.20
N LYS A 31 -9.94 -13.49 -14.05
CA LYS A 31 -11.25 -12.96 -14.45
C LYS A 31 -12.07 -14.01 -15.20
N VAL A 32 -11.46 -14.73 -16.14
CA VAL A 32 -12.11 -15.80 -16.91
C VAL A 32 -12.49 -16.95 -15.99
N LEU A 33 -11.54 -17.38 -15.10
CA LEU A 33 -11.80 -18.50 -14.20
C LEU A 33 -12.94 -18.18 -13.22
N LEU A 34 -12.99 -16.99 -12.61
CA LEU A 34 -14.08 -16.57 -11.73
C LEU A 34 -15.44 -16.57 -12.44
N LYS A 35 -15.47 -16.22 -13.73
CA LYS A 35 -16.70 -16.25 -14.53
C LYS A 35 -17.18 -17.68 -14.81
N LEU A 36 -16.26 -18.60 -15.11
CA LEU A 36 -16.56 -20.01 -15.40
C LEU A 36 -16.79 -20.84 -14.14
N TYR A 37 -16.10 -20.50 -13.07
CA TYR A 37 -16.12 -21.21 -11.80
C TYR A 37 -16.07 -20.22 -10.61
N PRO A 38 -17.22 -19.67 -10.16
CA PRO A 38 -17.29 -18.64 -9.11
C PRO A 38 -16.65 -19.04 -7.78
N LYS A 39 -16.61 -20.33 -7.44
CA LYS A 39 -15.97 -20.87 -6.23
C LYS A 39 -14.45 -21.10 -6.39
N ALA A 40 -13.82 -20.49 -7.39
CA ALA A 40 -12.39 -20.73 -7.68
C ALA A 40 -11.47 -20.35 -6.51
N LEU A 41 -11.71 -19.23 -5.83
CA LEU A 41 -10.92 -18.78 -4.68
C LEU A 41 -10.87 -19.87 -3.60
N SER A 42 -12.03 -20.30 -3.11
CA SER A 42 -12.10 -21.29 -2.03
C SER A 42 -11.56 -22.66 -2.43
N GLN A 43 -11.75 -23.09 -3.69
CA GLN A 43 -11.26 -24.39 -4.14
C GLN A 43 -9.74 -24.41 -4.36
N LEU A 44 -9.18 -23.33 -4.91
CA LEU A 44 -7.73 -23.21 -5.14
C LEU A 44 -6.95 -22.92 -3.85
N ALA A 45 -7.61 -22.42 -2.83
CA ALA A 45 -7.03 -22.13 -1.51
C ALA A 45 -6.85 -23.38 -0.63
N LYS A 46 -7.57 -24.48 -0.92
CA LYS A 46 -7.54 -25.69 -0.11
C LYS A 46 -6.12 -26.25 0.04
N ASP A 47 -5.82 -26.71 1.25
CA ASP A 47 -4.57 -27.36 1.63
C ASP A 47 -3.31 -26.47 1.42
N ARG A 48 -3.49 -25.14 1.36
CA ARG A 48 -2.39 -24.18 1.24
C ARG A 48 -2.29 -23.28 2.47
N LYS A 49 -1.07 -22.86 2.79
CA LYS A 49 -0.80 -21.86 3.81
C LYS A 49 -0.85 -20.47 3.17
N ILE A 50 -1.96 -19.76 3.36
CA ILE A 50 -2.23 -18.46 2.74
C ILE A 50 -1.98 -17.35 3.75
N LEU A 51 -1.26 -16.33 3.30
CA LEU A 51 -1.05 -15.07 4.02
C LEU A 51 -1.59 -13.93 3.16
N LEU A 52 -2.33 -13.03 3.78
CA LEU A 52 -2.86 -11.84 3.13
C LEU A 52 -2.15 -10.60 3.69
N VAL A 53 -1.87 -9.64 2.82
CA VAL A 53 -1.32 -8.33 3.18
C VAL A 53 -2.28 -7.26 2.65
N SER A 54 -2.81 -6.42 3.54
CA SER A 54 -3.72 -5.34 3.18
C SER A 54 -3.39 -4.04 3.92
N GLY A 55 -3.89 -2.93 3.41
CA GLY A 55 -3.65 -1.59 3.93
C GLY A 55 -3.63 -0.56 2.82
N THR A 56 -3.74 0.71 3.13
CA THR A 56 -3.74 1.78 2.13
C THR A 56 -2.39 1.90 1.42
N ASN A 57 -1.29 1.88 2.19
CA ASN A 57 0.07 2.01 1.68
C ASN A 57 0.96 0.83 2.09
N GLY A 58 2.04 0.60 1.34
CA GLY A 58 3.05 -0.41 1.67
C GLY A 58 2.72 -1.85 1.26
N LYS A 59 1.51 -2.16 0.77
CA LYS A 59 1.06 -3.51 0.42
C LYS A 59 2.06 -4.31 -0.42
N THR A 60 2.46 -3.76 -1.56
CA THR A 60 3.34 -4.46 -2.53
C THR A 60 4.71 -4.74 -1.95
N SER A 61 5.30 -3.75 -1.28
CA SER A 61 6.62 -3.89 -0.63
C SER A 61 6.59 -4.92 0.49
N THR A 62 5.58 -4.85 1.36
CA THR A 62 5.40 -5.83 2.44
C THR A 62 5.13 -7.23 1.90
N THR A 63 4.30 -7.37 0.85
CA THR A 63 4.05 -8.67 0.21
C THR A 63 5.34 -9.29 -0.34
N LYS A 64 6.22 -8.50 -0.96
CA LYS A 64 7.55 -8.96 -1.40
C LYS A 64 8.40 -9.43 -0.23
N ALA A 65 8.44 -8.66 0.85
CA ALA A 65 9.19 -8.99 2.05
C ALA A 65 8.69 -10.29 2.72
N VAL A 66 7.38 -10.43 2.91
CA VAL A 66 6.75 -11.66 3.42
C VAL A 66 7.07 -12.84 2.50
N THR A 67 6.96 -12.66 1.18
CA THR A 67 7.27 -13.71 0.20
C THR A 67 8.73 -14.15 0.31
N LYS A 68 9.68 -13.21 0.40
CA LYS A 68 11.12 -13.49 0.58
C LYS A 68 11.37 -14.31 1.85
N ALA A 69 10.76 -13.93 2.98
CA ALA A 69 10.90 -14.64 4.24
C ALA A 69 10.33 -16.08 4.16
N ILE A 70 9.12 -16.24 3.62
CA ILE A 70 8.43 -17.54 3.56
C ILE A 70 9.06 -18.48 2.52
N SER A 71 9.68 -17.96 1.46
CA SER A 71 10.38 -18.76 0.45
C SER A 71 11.52 -19.62 1.04
N THR A 72 11.96 -19.32 2.26
CA THR A 72 12.92 -20.16 3.00
C THR A 72 12.30 -21.45 3.55
N LEU A 73 10.96 -21.52 3.64
CA LEU A 73 10.24 -22.68 4.18
C LEU A 73 9.80 -23.68 3.09
N GLY A 74 9.53 -23.20 1.88
CA GLY A 74 9.01 -24.04 0.81
C GLY A 74 8.58 -23.26 -0.42
N SER A 75 7.96 -23.96 -1.36
CA SER A 75 7.47 -23.35 -2.60
C SER A 75 6.46 -22.24 -2.33
N THR A 76 6.73 -21.06 -2.81
CA THR A 76 5.95 -19.84 -2.51
C THR A 76 5.59 -19.11 -3.79
N VAL A 77 4.34 -18.63 -3.90
CA VAL A 77 3.88 -17.76 -4.97
C VAL A 77 3.23 -16.50 -4.40
N SER A 78 3.29 -15.40 -5.16
CA SER A 78 2.63 -14.16 -4.78
C SER A 78 2.15 -13.37 -6.00
N ASN A 79 1.25 -12.40 -5.76
CA ASN A 79 0.81 -11.39 -6.73
C ASN A 79 1.50 -10.03 -6.52
N SER A 80 2.74 -10.04 -6.08
CA SER A 80 3.54 -8.84 -5.76
C SER A 80 3.80 -7.88 -6.94
N THR A 81 3.26 -8.17 -8.11
CA THR A 81 3.22 -7.28 -9.29
C THR A 81 2.15 -6.19 -9.20
N GLY A 82 1.35 -6.15 -8.12
CA GLY A 82 0.34 -5.12 -7.85
C GLY A 82 -1.08 -5.48 -8.28
N SER A 83 -1.34 -6.73 -8.65
CA SER A 83 -2.68 -7.23 -9.02
C SER A 83 -3.50 -7.61 -7.77
N ASN A 84 -3.93 -6.63 -6.99
CA ASN A 84 -4.47 -6.76 -5.63
C ASN A 84 -5.99 -7.01 -5.53
N LEU A 85 -6.66 -7.26 -6.66
CA LEU A 85 -8.08 -7.61 -6.70
C LEU A 85 -8.28 -9.15 -6.64
N ASP A 86 -9.51 -9.60 -6.39
CA ASP A 86 -9.87 -11.02 -6.35
C ASP A 86 -9.42 -11.82 -7.59
N ARG A 87 -9.51 -11.23 -8.79
CA ARG A 87 -9.01 -11.83 -10.04
C ARG A 87 -7.49 -12.05 -10.05
N GLY A 88 -6.72 -11.16 -9.41
CA GLY A 88 -5.27 -11.32 -9.25
C GLY A 88 -4.94 -12.44 -8.26
N ALA A 89 -5.67 -12.51 -7.15
CA ALA A 89 -5.57 -13.59 -6.18
C ALA A 89 -5.84 -14.96 -6.83
N VAL A 90 -6.91 -15.08 -7.62
CA VAL A 90 -7.23 -16.32 -8.35
C VAL A 90 -6.13 -16.69 -9.34
N THR A 91 -5.62 -15.74 -10.13
CA THR A 91 -4.52 -16.01 -11.07
C THR A 91 -3.28 -16.55 -10.35
N THR A 92 -2.97 -16.00 -9.19
CA THR A 92 -1.84 -16.47 -8.37
C THR A 92 -2.09 -17.86 -7.81
N LEU A 93 -3.30 -18.13 -7.31
CA LEU A 93 -3.71 -19.43 -6.81
C LEU A 93 -3.76 -20.55 -7.87
N MET A 94 -3.86 -20.21 -9.16
CA MET A 94 -3.73 -21.20 -10.25
C MET A 94 -2.34 -21.83 -10.34
N LYS A 95 -1.31 -21.16 -9.79
CA LYS A 95 0.04 -21.71 -9.68
C LYS A 95 0.12 -22.65 -8.48
N ARG A 96 0.79 -23.81 -8.63
CA ARG A 96 0.98 -24.76 -7.53
C ARG A 96 2.06 -24.25 -6.57
N SER A 97 1.79 -24.28 -5.27
CA SER A 97 2.74 -23.95 -4.20
C SER A 97 2.19 -24.38 -2.86
N GLU A 98 3.04 -24.56 -1.88
CA GLU A 98 2.65 -24.80 -0.48
C GLU A 98 2.19 -23.49 0.19
N TYR A 99 2.95 -22.41 -0.04
CA TYR A 99 2.68 -21.09 0.52
C TYR A 99 2.17 -20.15 -0.55
N VAL A 100 1.23 -19.29 -0.16
CA VAL A 100 0.68 -18.25 -1.04
C VAL A 100 0.64 -16.94 -0.27
N VAL A 101 1.29 -15.91 -0.78
CA VAL A 101 1.26 -14.57 -0.20
C VAL A 101 0.49 -13.64 -1.16
N LEU A 102 -0.63 -13.09 -0.70
CA LEU A 102 -1.47 -12.24 -1.53
C LEU A 102 -1.50 -10.81 -1.00
N GLU A 103 -1.14 -9.88 -1.87
CA GLU A 103 -1.52 -8.49 -1.75
C GLU A 103 -3.02 -8.38 -2.06
N VAL A 104 -3.80 -7.75 -1.16
CA VAL A 104 -5.23 -7.59 -1.33
C VAL A 104 -5.63 -6.14 -1.07
N ASP A 105 -6.37 -5.56 -2.01
CA ASP A 105 -7.00 -4.24 -1.84
C ASP A 105 -7.95 -4.26 -0.65
N GLU A 106 -7.96 -3.20 0.13
CA GLU A 106 -8.74 -3.11 1.38
C GLU A 106 -10.24 -3.35 1.20
N LEU A 107 -10.78 -3.05 0.01
CA LEU A 107 -12.20 -3.30 -0.33
C LEU A 107 -12.49 -4.75 -0.68
N HIS A 108 -11.49 -5.45 -1.23
CA HIS A 108 -11.60 -6.84 -1.65
C HIS A 108 -11.20 -7.82 -0.54
N LEU A 109 -10.62 -7.35 0.56
CA LEU A 109 -10.11 -8.19 1.64
C LEU A 109 -11.19 -9.11 2.21
N THR A 110 -12.41 -8.60 2.44
CA THR A 110 -13.51 -9.40 3.00
C THR A 110 -13.77 -10.66 2.17
N LYS A 111 -13.94 -10.49 0.86
CA LYS A 111 -14.22 -11.61 -0.03
C LYS A 111 -13.07 -12.61 -0.07
N VAL A 112 -11.84 -12.11 -0.26
CA VAL A 112 -10.66 -12.97 -0.37
C VAL A 112 -10.41 -13.71 0.94
N ALA A 113 -10.49 -13.03 2.09
CA ALA A 113 -10.24 -13.63 3.39
C ALA A 113 -11.27 -14.73 3.75
N LEU A 114 -12.57 -14.45 3.58
CA LEU A 114 -13.62 -15.43 3.90
C LEU A 114 -13.57 -16.67 3.00
N GLU A 115 -13.23 -16.49 1.70
CA GLU A 115 -13.13 -17.62 0.77
C GLU A 115 -11.82 -18.39 0.92
N THR A 116 -10.71 -17.77 1.30
CA THR A 116 -9.40 -18.44 1.38
C THR A 116 -9.04 -18.94 2.78
N LYS A 117 -9.70 -18.42 3.84
CA LYS A 117 -9.43 -18.76 5.24
C LYS A 117 -7.92 -18.75 5.56
N PRO A 118 -7.26 -17.60 5.46
CA PRO A 118 -5.81 -17.51 5.54
C PRO A 118 -5.29 -17.85 6.95
N LYS A 119 -4.03 -18.26 7.04
CA LYS A 119 -3.34 -18.46 8.32
C LYS A 119 -3.01 -17.13 8.99
N VAL A 120 -2.70 -16.10 8.16
CA VAL A 120 -2.30 -14.77 8.63
C VAL A 120 -2.93 -13.70 7.77
N ILE A 121 -3.36 -12.60 8.40
CA ILE A 121 -3.68 -11.34 7.75
C ILE A 121 -2.82 -10.25 8.37
N ALA A 122 -1.95 -9.63 7.58
CA ALA A 122 -1.19 -8.45 7.98
C ALA A 122 -1.95 -7.19 7.55
N LEU A 123 -2.35 -6.38 8.53
CA LEU A 123 -3.01 -5.09 8.35
C LEU A 123 -1.97 -3.99 8.61
N LEU A 124 -1.60 -3.24 7.57
CA LEU A 124 -0.48 -2.30 7.64
C LEU A 124 -0.90 -0.93 8.19
N ASN A 125 -1.82 -0.29 7.50
CA ASN A 125 -2.33 1.04 7.81
C ASN A 125 -3.63 1.29 7.06
N LEU A 126 -4.43 2.21 7.55
CA LEU A 126 -5.67 2.60 6.91
C LEU A 126 -5.83 4.13 6.93
N SER A 127 -5.76 4.76 5.79
CA SER A 127 -5.89 6.20 5.62
C SER A 127 -6.74 6.53 4.40
N ARG A 128 -7.11 7.80 4.24
CA ARG A 128 -7.85 8.25 3.06
C ARG A 128 -7.07 7.96 1.77
N ASP A 129 -7.70 7.23 0.86
CA ASP A 129 -7.20 6.94 -0.48
C ASP A 129 -8.40 6.95 -1.45
N GLN A 130 -8.26 7.55 -2.62
CA GLN A 130 -9.28 7.59 -3.67
C GLN A 130 -10.69 7.89 -3.12
N LEU A 131 -10.89 9.07 -2.52
CA LEU A 131 -12.12 9.49 -1.84
C LEU A 131 -13.39 9.30 -2.67
N HIS A 132 -13.30 9.37 -4.00
CA HIS A 132 -14.42 9.11 -4.92
C HIS A 132 -14.88 7.64 -4.94
N ARG A 133 -14.06 6.68 -4.46
CA ARG A 133 -14.42 5.26 -4.36
C ARG A 133 -14.89 4.87 -2.96
N MET A 134 -14.37 5.59 -1.94
CA MET A 134 -14.67 5.30 -0.53
C MET A 134 -14.71 6.59 0.28
N HIS A 135 -15.90 6.96 0.70
CA HIS A 135 -16.13 8.20 1.44
C HIS A 135 -15.61 8.16 2.89
N GLU A 136 -15.43 6.98 3.50
CA GLU A 136 -15.09 6.86 4.92
C GLU A 136 -14.13 5.71 5.21
N VAL A 137 -12.98 6.04 5.77
CA VAL A 137 -11.97 5.10 6.29
C VAL A 137 -12.58 4.14 7.32
N LYS A 138 -13.52 4.66 8.14
CA LYS A 138 -14.22 3.89 9.17
C LYS A 138 -14.97 2.68 8.58
N ARG A 139 -15.61 2.81 7.42
CA ARG A 139 -16.31 1.67 6.78
C ARG A 139 -15.39 0.51 6.43
N VAL A 140 -14.15 0.81 6.06
CA VAL A 140 -13.15 -0.25 5.84
C VAL A 140 -12.77 -0.91 7.14
N ALA A 141 -12.50 -0.10 8.18
CA ALA A 141 -12.19 -0.61 9.51
C ALA A 141 -13.32 -1.48 10.08
N ASP A 142 -14.58 -1.09 9.89
CA ASP A 142 -15.73 -1.90 10.29
C ASP A 142 -15.75 -3.26 9.56
N ARG A 143 -15.51 -3.29 8.24
CA ARG A 143 -15.40 -4.54 7.48
C ARG A 143 -14.23 -5.40 7.95
N TRP A 144 -13.09 -4.81 8.26
CA TRP A 144 -11.94 -5.55 8.81
C TRP A 144 -12.26 -6.13 10.20
N THR A 145 -13.03 -5.39 11.00
CA THR A 145 -13.55 -5.86 12.29
C THR A 145 -14.46 -7.08 12.13
N GLU A 146 -15.36 -7.07 11.13
CA GLU A 146 -16.22 -8.21 10.81
C GLU A 146 -15.41 -9.42 10.33
N ILE A 147 -14.40 -9.22 9.49
CA ILE A 147 -13.49 -10.28 9.06
C ILE A 147 -12.78 -10.89 10.28
N ALA A 148 -12.27 -10.05 11.18
CA ALA A 148 -11.56 -10.50 12.37
C ALA A 148 -12.44 -11.40 13.28
N LYS A 149 -13.70 -11.04 13.46
CA LYS A 149 -14.69 -11.86 14.18
C LYS A 149 -15.04 -13.17 13.46
N SER A 150 -15.05 -13.16 12.12
CA SER A 150 -15.48 -14.29 11.31
C SER A 150 -14.41 -15.35 11.08
N LEU A 151 -13.14 -15.04 11.43
CA LEU A 151 -11.99 -15.90 11.17
C LEU A 151 -11.18 -16.18 12.47
N PRO A 152 -11.74 -16.93 13.44
CA PRO A 152 -11.09 -17.16 14.75
C PRO A 152 -9.77 -17.91 14.66
N ASP A 153 -9.57 -18.70 13.61
CA ASP A 153 -8.32 -19.46 13.39
C ASP A 153 -7.23 -18.67 12.67
N THR A 154 -7.54 -17.48 12.16
CA THR A 154 -6.60 -16.60 11.48
C THR A 154 -5.88 -15.70 12.48
N THR A 155 -4.54 -15.63 12.39
CA THR A 155 -3.77 -14.66 13.18
C THR A 155 -3.74 -13.32 12.46
N PHE A 156 -4.21 -12.27 13.12
CA PHE A 156 -4.13 -10.90 12.63
C PHE A 156 -2.87 -10.21 13.19
N VAL A 157 -2.08 -9.62 12.31
CA VAL A 157 -0.87 -8.86 12.67
C VAL A 157 -1.07 -7.42 12.21
N GLY A 158 -0.81 -6.42 13.06
CA GLY A 158 -0.97 -5.04 12.62
C GLY A 158 -0.40 -3.99 13.57
N ASP A 159 -0.18 -2.80 12.99
CA ASP A 159 0.30 -1.60 13.67
C ASP A 159 -0.86 -0.90 14.37
N ILE A 160 -0.90 -0.99 15.71
CA ILE A 160 -1.96 -0.36 16.51
C ILE A 160 -1.74 1.14 16.75
N ASP A 161 -0.67 1.74 16.26
CA ASP A 161 -0.55 3.20 16.22
C ASP A 161 -1.56 3.81 15.24
N ASP A 162 -2.12 2.99 14.37
CA ASP A 162 -3.28 3.31 13.55
C ASP A 162 -4.57 2.87 14.28
N PRO A 163 -5.45 3.83 14.71
CA PRO A 163 -6.66 3.50 15.47
C PRO A 163 -7.68 2.65 14.69
N PHE A 164 -7.64 2.68 13.36
CA PHE A 164 -8.52 1.86 12.52
C PHE A 164 -8.04 0.41 12.45
N VAL A 165 -6.72 0.19 12.40
CA VAL A 165 -6.12 -1.14 12.52
C VAL A 165 -6.33 -1.69 13.92
N ALA A 166 -6.12 -0.86 14.97
CA ALA A 166 -6.36 -1.26 16.35
C ALA A 166 -7.81 -1.72 16.59
N LEU A 167 -8.80 -1.03 15.98
CA LEU A 167 -10.20 -1.44 16.05
C LEU A 167 -10.42 -2.87 15.49
N ALA A 168 -9.84 -3.17 14.33
CA ALA A 168 -9.95 -4.50 13.73
C ALA A 168 -9.29 -5.58 14.60
N LEU A 169 -8.05 -5.31 15.07
CA LEU A 169 -7.33 -6.26 15.93
C LEU A 169 -8.00 -6.47 17.30
N ALA A 170 -8.67 -5.46 17.83
CA ALA A 170 -9.42 -5.61 19.10
C ALA A 170 -10.47 -6.72 19.03
N SER A 171 -11.00 -7.00 17.85
CA SER A 171 -12.03 -8.01 17.59
C SER A 171 -11.47 -9.38 17.13
N ALA A 172 -10.18 -9.49 16.88
CA ALA A 172 -9.55 -10.74 16.50
C ALA A 172 -9.29 -11.63 17.71
N GLU A 173 -9.56 -12.92 17.58
CA GLU A 173 -9.29 -13.93 18.61
C GLU A 173 -7.78 -14.19 18.72
N LYS A 174 -7.12 -14.41 17.56
CA LYS A 174 -5.67 -14.55 17.46
C LYS A 174 -5.08 -13.28 16.84
N LYS A 175 -4.24 -12.57 17.58
CA LYS A 175 -3.63 -11.31 17.11
C LYS A 175 -2.21 -11.15 17.62
N ILE A 176 -1.43 -10.38 16.90
CA ILE A 176 -0.15 -9.83 17.32
C ILE A 176 -0.22 -8.34 17.06
N THR A 177 -0.33 -7.56 18.13
CA THR A 177 -0.37 -6.10 18.09
C THR A 177 1.05 -5.55 18.13
N VAL A 178 1.34 -4.59 17.24
CA VAL A 178 2.65 -3.95 17.14
C VAL A 178 2.46 -2.45 17.32
N SER A 179 3.33 -1.80 18.09
CA SER A 179 3.45 -0.35 18.17
C SER A 179 4.89 0.06 17.84
N PHE A 180 5.05 1.16 17.13
CA PHE A 180 6.33 1.75 16.78
C PHE A 180 6.55 3.07 17.53
N GLY A 181 6.26 3.09 18.83
CA GLY A 181 6.42 4.27 19.70
C GLY A 181 5.29 5.29 19.57
N GLY A 182 4.25 4.97 18.83
CA GLY A 182 3.09 5.82 18.60
C GLY A 182 3.36 6.93 17.58
N ARG A 183 2.29 7.37 16.91
CA ARG A 183 2.29 8.52 16.00
C ARG A 183 0.89 9.09 15.87
N ILE A 184 0.79 10.40 15.66
CA ILE A 184 -0.49 11.05 15.41
C ILE A 184 -1.03 10.61 14.04
N HIS A 185 -2.21 9.98 14.06
CA HIS A 185 -2.90 9.58 12.84
C HIS A 185 -3.81 10.72 12.36
N LYS A 186 -3.57 11.24 11.15
CA LYS A 186 -4.29 12.43 10.62
C LYS A 186 -5.80 12.23 10.52
N ASP A 187 -6.27 11.01 10.20
CA ASP A 187 -7.69 10.68 10.14
C ASP A 187 -8.25 10.20 11.49
N GLY A 188 -7.40 10.11 12.52
CA GLY A 188 -7.71 9.57 13.85
C GLY A 188 -8.10 10.61 14.89
N ALA A 189 -8.83 11.66 14.52
CA ALA A 189 -9.36 12.61 15.51
C ALA A 189 -10.52 12.00 16.30
N VAL A 190 -11.32 11.17 15.65
CA VAL A 190 -12.51 10.52 16.21
C VAL A 190 -12.24 9.02 16.35
N CYS A 191 -12.65 8.48 17.49
CA CYS A 191 -12.54 7.05 17.78
C CYS A 191 -13.38 6.23 16.77
N PRO A 192 -12.78 5.32 16.00
CA PRO A 192 -13.53 4.51 15.04
C PRO A 192 -14.49 3.52 15.71
N SER A 193 -14.32 3.23 17.02
CA SER A 193 -15.20 2.33 17.77
C SER A 193 -16.47 3.03 18.25
N CYS A 194 -16.35 4.19 18.92
CA CYS A 194 -17.49 4.79 19.62
C CYS A 194 -17.85 6.21 19.18
N GLY A 195 -17.15 6.79 18.20
CA GLY A 195 -17.42 8.13 17.65
C GLY A 195 -17.03 9.31 18.55
N LYS A 196 -16.45 9.08 19.74
CA LYS A 196 -15.94 10.14 20.61
C LYS A 196 -14.55 10.58 20.17
N TYR A 197 -14.13 11.79 20.54
CA TYR A 197 -12.77 12.25 20.28
C TYR A 197 -11.74 11.36 20.96
N LEU A 198 -10.67 11.00 20.22
CA LEU A 198 -9.49 10.37 20.79
C LEU A 198 -8.68 11.38 21.59
N LYS A 199 -8.28 10.99 22.80
CA LYS A 199 -7.36 11.80 23.61
C LYS A 199 -5.94 11.44 23.23
N TRP A 200 -5.28 12.35 22.55
CA TRP A 200 -3.88 12.23 22.15
C TRP A 200 -2.96 12.81 23.22
N SER A 201 -1.92 12.08 23.58
CA SER A 201 -0.85 12.52 24.47
C SER A 201 0.49 12.18 23.83
N ARG A 202 1.23 13.20 23.38
CA ARG A 202 2.36 13.01 22.48
C ARG A 202 1.92 12.21 21.24
N ASN A 203 2.50 11.01 21.04
CA ASN A 203 2.20 10.15 19.89
C ASN A 203 1.22 9.01 20.22
N ASN A 204 0.73 8.93 21.47
CA ASN A 204 -0.17 7.89 21.92
C ASN A 204 -1.61 8.38 22.00
N TYR A 205 -2.56 7.47 21.81
CA TYR A 205 -3.97 7.80 21.94
C TYR A 205 -4.68 6.86 22.92
N LYS A 206 -5.75 7.39 23.52
CA LYS A 206 -6.67 6.64 24.37
C LYS A 206 -8.09 7.15 24.19
N CYS A 207 -9.04 6.22 24.14
CA CYS A 207 -10.47 6.51 24.15
C CYS A 207 -11.14 6.05 25.44
N SER A 208 -12.24 6.70 25.81
CA SER A 208 -13.07 6.28 26.96
C SER A 208 -13.71 4.90 26.78
N CYS A 209 -13.81 4.39 25.55
CA CYS A 209 -14.29 3.03 25.25
C CYS A 209 -13.21 1.94 25.42
N GLY A 210 -11.98 2.32 25.77
CA GLY A 210 -10.86 1.39 25.94
C GLY A 210 -9.91 1.28 24.75
N LEU A 211 -10.27 1.81 23.55
CA LEU A 211 -9.36 1.76 22.40
C LEU A 211 -8.10 2.60 22.65
N THR A 212 -6.91 2.01 22.45
CA THR A 212 -5.61 2.63 22.69
C THR A 212 -4.52 1.95 21.86
N ASN A 213 -3.39 2.63 21.64
CA ASN A 213 -2.16 2.02 21.12
C ASN A 213 -1.13 1.64 22.19
N GLN A 214 -1.47 1.78 23.45
CA GLN A 214 -0.60 1.39 24.56
C GLN A 214 -0.77 -0.09 24.91
N GLY A 215 0.33 -0.75 25.33
CA GLY A 215 0.32 -2.16 25.70
C GLY A 215 0.26 -3.09 24.49
N ALA A 216 0.94 -2.74 23.41
CA ALA A 216 1.14 -3.62 22.28
C ALA A 216 1.92 -4.89 22.71
N GLU A 217 1.63 -6.02 22.09
CA GLU A 217 2.38 -7.27 22.34
C GLU A 217 3.84 -7.13 21.92
N LYS A 218 4.10 -6.30 20.89
CA LYS A 218 5.44 -5.94 20.44
C LYS A 218 5.57 -4.43 20.35
N GLU A 219 6.46 -3.90 21.18
CA GLU A 219 6.85 -2.49 21.14
C GLU A 219 8.21 -2.37 20.43
N LEU A 220 8.26 -1.57 19.39
CA LEU A 220 9.43 -1.34 18.55
C LEU A 220 9.71 0.17 18.48
N GLU A 221 10.92 0.53 18.09
CA GLU A 221 11.26 1.93 17.87
C GLU A 221 10.56 2.50 16.64
N ASP A 222 10.31 3.81 16.64
CA ASP A 222 9.78 4.49 15.45
C ASP A 222 10.82 4.50 14.33
N GLY A 223 10.32 4.49 13.12
CA GLY A 223 11.16 4.45 11.93
C GLY A 223 10.38 4.83 10.66
N SER A 224 11.04 4.70 9.54
CA SER A 224 10.42 4.90 8.23
C SER A 224 9.24 3.94 8.01
N ALA A 225 8.34 4.26 7.06
CA ALA A 225 7.31 3.30 6.69
C ALA A 225 7.90 2.00 6.13
N ALA A 226 9.05 2.06 5.47
CA ALA A 226 9.79 0.88 5.03
C ALA A 226 10.24 0.02 6.21
N TYR A 227 10.79 0.64 7.26
CA TYR A 227 11.17 -0.02 8.51
C TYR A 227 9.96 -0.72 9.15
N ARG A 228 8.86 0.00 9.35
CA ARG A 228 7.64 -0.57 9.95
C ARG A 228 7.09 -1.73 9.13
N ASN A 229 7.03 -1.59 7.80
CA ASN A 229 6.56 -2.64 6.90
C ASN A 229 7.49 -3.88 6.91
N ALA A 230 8.80 -3.69 7.04
CA ALA A 230 9.77 -4.78 7.16
C ALA A 230 9.54 -5.60 8.44
N HIS A 231 9.34 -4.92 9.57
CA HIS A 231 9.05 -5.57 10.84
C HIS A 231 7.71 -6.31 10.82
N LEU A 232 6.63 -5.68 10.31
CA LEU A 232 5.33 -6.35 10.16
C LEU A 232 5.42 -7.57 9.24
N ALA A 233 6.21 -7.49 8.15
CA ALA A 233 6.43 -8.62 7.26
C ALA A 233 7.10 -9.81 7.97
N ASN A 234 8.16 -9.56 8.74
CA ASN A 234 8.86 -10.59 9.51
C ASN A 234 7.97 -11.20 10.59
N ILE A 235 7.18 -10.37 11.30
CA ILE A 235 6.23 -10.84 12.31
C ILE A 235 5.15 -11.72 11.67
N ALA A 236 4.57 -11.29 10.54
CA ALA A 236 3.57 -12.07 9.82
C ALA A 236 4.13 -13.41 9.30
N ALA A 237 5.35 -13.42 8.78
CA ALA A 237 6.02 -14.62 8.30
C ALA A 237 6.37 -15.58 9.45
N ALA A 238 6.72 -15.07 10.63
CA ALA A 238 7.04 -15.87 11.81
C ALA A 238 5.84 -16.70 12.31
N VAL A 239 4.60 -16.24 12.11
CA VAL A 239 3.38 -17.00 12.47
C VAL A 239 3.31 -18.35 11.77
N VAL A 240 3.88 -18.48 10.58
CA VAL A 240 3.94 -19.76 9.82
C VAL A 240 5.28 -20.47 9.93
N GLY A 241 6.16 -20.00 10.84
CA GLY A 241 7.44 -20.62 11.17
C GLY A 241 8.66 -20.10 10.42
N ALA A 242 8.53 -19.01 9.64
CA ALA A 242 9.69 -18.39 9.00
C ALA A 242 10.58 -17.68 10.03
N LYS A 243 11.89 -17.79 9.86
CA LYS A 243 12.84 -17.00 10.64
C LYS A 243 12.85 -15.56 10.11
N PRO A 244 13.06 -14.57 10.98
CA PRO A 244 13.27 -13.19 10.53
C PRO A 244 14.42 -13.10 9.52
N ILE A 245 14.21 -12.33 8.47
CA ILE A 245 15.25 -12.04 7.47
C ILE A 245 15.63 -10.57 7.54
N ALA A 246 16.88 -10.27 7.21
CA ALA A 246 17.30 -8.91 6.97
C ALA A 246 16.58 -8.36 5.73
N ILE A 247 15.83 -7.28 5.92
CA ILE A 247 15.13 -6.58 4.84
C ILE A 247 15.78 -5.21 4.71
N ASN A 248 16.36 -4.95 3.55
CA ASN A 248 16.87 -3.63 3.25
C ASN A 248 15.71 -2.67 3.02
N GLU A 249 15.61 -1.62 3.83
CA GLU A 249 14.55 -0.63 3.72
C GLU A 249 14.49 0.02 2.33
N SER A 250 15.64 0.21 1.68
CA SER A 250 15.70 0.76 0.33
C SER A 250 15.01 -0.14 -0.73
N GLU A 251 14.92 -1.46 -0.49
CA GLU A 251 14.17 -2.38 -1.35
C GLU A 251 12.64 -2.21 -1.18
N LEU A 252 12.21 -1.67 -0.04
CA LEU A 252 10.81 -1.43 0.27
C LEU A 252 10.36 -0.01 -0.11
N GLU A 253 11.28 0.92 -0.19
CA GLU A 253 10.99 2.27 -0.71
C GLU A 253 10.63 2.18 -2.19
N ARG A 254 9.52 2.83 -2.57
CA ARG A 254 9.17 3.02 -3.98
C ARG A 254 9.91 4.24 -4.53
N SER A 255 11.24 4.18 -4.50
CA SER A 255 12.08 5.19 -5.09
C SER A 255 13.02 4.58 -6.14
N VAL A 256 13.23 5.33 -7.22
CA VAL A 256 14.14 4.96 -8.30
C VAL A 256 15.05 6.15 -8.58
N ILE A 257 16.35 5.92 -8.69
CA ILE A 257 17.29 6.96 -9.12
C ILE A 257 17.51 6.81 -10.63
N LYS A 258 17.29 7.89 -11.37
CA LYS A 258 17.58 7.99 -12.80
C LYS A 258 18.45 9.22 -13.09
N ASN A 259 19.26 9.13 -14.14
CA ASN A 259 20.06 10.27 -14.62
C ASN A 259 19.39 10.85 -15.88
N TYR A 260 19.19 12.15 -15.88
CA TYR A 260 18.65 12.92 -17.01
C TYR A 260 19.68 13.99 -17.40
N ASP A 261 20.45 13.76 -18.46
CA ASP A 261 21.47 14.68 -19.00
C ASP A 261 22.46 15.20 -17.95
N GLY A 262 22.83 14.37 -16.97
CA GLY A 262 23.77 14.70 -15.90
C GLY A 262 23.11 15.15 -14.59
N VAL A 263 21.76 15.23 -14.53
CA VAL A 263 21.00 15.50 -13.31
C VAL A 263 20.55 14.18 -12.69
N SER A 264 20.89 13.93 -11.43
CA SER A 264 20.48 12.73 -10.70
C SER A 264 19.12 12.95 -10.04
N ALA A 265 18.05 12.32 -10.57
CA ALA A 265 16.71 12.44 -10.07
C ALA A 265 16.30 11.22 -9.22
N LYS A 266 15.93 11.44 -7.94
CA LYS A 266 15.32 10.43 -7.07
C LYS A 266 13.80 10.50 -7.19
N LEU A 267 13.24 9.60 -7.98
CA LEU A 267 11.80 9.51 -8.25
C LEU A 267 11.10 8.81 -7.09
N ARG A 268 10.02 9.40 -6.56
CA ARG A 268 9.18 8.84 -5.49
C ARG A 268 7.72 8.81 -5.91
N LEU A 269 7.06 7.67 -5.67
CA LEU A 269 5.62 7.55 -5.94
C LEU A 269 4.81 8.21 -4.82
N THR A 270 3.92 9.12 -5.20
CA THR A 270 2.95 9.77 -4.32
C THR A 270 1.54 9.65 -4.90
N LYS A 271 0.58 9.13 -4.14
CA LYS A 271 -0.79 8.86 -4.64
C LYS A 271 -1.92 9.34 -3.73
N ASN A 272 -1.62 9.60 -2.46
CA ASN A 272 -2.60 10.02 -1.44
C ASN A 272 -1.89 10.83 -0.34
N PRO A 273 -2.61 11.50 0.59
CA PRO A 273 -2.01 12.35 1.61
C PRO A 273 -0.93 11.65 2.45
N ALA A 274 -1.12 10.39 2.81
CA ALA A 274 -0.16 9.66 3.61
C ALA A 274 1.15 9.43 2.85
N SER A 275 1.08 8.98 1.58
CA SER A 275 2.28 8.79 0.75
C SER A 275 3.00 10.10 0.41
N TRP A 276 2.27 11.20 0.24
CA TRP A 276 2.88 12.52 0.10
C TRP A 276 3.61 12.95 1.37
N THR A 277 2.98 12.79 2.54
CA THR A 277 3.61 13.13 3.82
C THR A 277 4.90 12.33 4.05
N GLU A 278 4.88 11.03 3.72
CA GLU A 278 6.06 10.17 3.82
C GLU A 278 7.16 10.57 2.82
N ALA A 279 6.79 10.83 1.55
CA ALA A 279 7.73 11.25 0.53
C ALA A 279 8.38 12.60 0.86
N LEU A 280 7.60 13.56 1.39
CA LEU A 280 8.07 14.86 1.82
C LEU A 280 9.06 14.77 2.98
N ALA A 281 8.83 13.87 3.95
CA ALA A 281 9.77 13.62 5.04
C ALA A 281 11.12 13.05 4.55
N GLY A 282 11.11 12.37 3.41
CA GLY A 282 12.31 11.80 2.78
C GLY A 282 13.02 12.74 1.80
N VAL A 283 12.55 13.96 1.56
CA VAL A 283 13.21 14.94 0.67
C VAL A 283 14.50 15.41 1.30
N SER A 284 15.61 15.20 0.59
CA SER A 284 16.96 15.54 1.04
C SER A 284 17.64 16.59 0.16
N SER A 285 17.17 16.77 -1.08
CA SER A 285 17.74 17.73 -2.02
C SER A 285 17.14 19.13 -1.84
N ASP A 286 17.87 20.16 -2.22
CA ASP A 286 17.35 21.53 -2.25
C ASP A 286 16.49 21.81 -3.50
N GLU A 287 16.69 21.00 -4.54
CA GLU A 287 15.95 21.04 -5.78
C GLU A 287 14.87 19.98 -5.81
N VAL A 288 13.63 20.36 -6.06
CA VAL A 288 12.46 19.47 -6.00
C VAL A 288 11.56 19.67 -7.21
N ILE A 289 11.13 18.57 -7.82
CA ILE A 289 10.06 18.57 -8.82
C ILE A 289 8.85 17.86 -8.24
N LEU A 290 7.70 18.51 -8.30
CA LEU A 290 6.42 17.96 -7.90
C LEU A 290 5.55 17.75 -9.14
N ILE A 291 5.01 16.53 -9.30
CA ILE A 291 4.21 16.17 -10.48
C ILE A 291 2.85 15.64 -10.05
N LEU A 292 1.79 16.37 -10.41
CA LEU A 292 0.42 15.98 -10.08
C LEU A 292 -0.41 15.75 -11.34
N ASN A 293 -0.91 14.53 -11.49
CA ASN A 293 -1.94 14.15 -12.44
C ASN A 293 -3.21 13.72 -11.70
N ALA A 294 -4.36 13.72 -12.38
CA ALA A 294 -5.65 13.32 -11.84
C ALA A 294 -6.42 12.40 -12.82
N ARG A 295 -5.74 11.42 -13.39
CA ARG A 295 -6.36 10.36 -14.20
C ARG A 295 -7.06 9.34 -13.31
N GLN A 296 -7.90 8.47 -13.88
CA GLN A 296 -8.63 7.46 -13.10
C GLN A 296 -7.78 6.67 -12.11
N VAL A 297 -6.55 6.30 -12.50
CA VAL A 297 -5.63 5.52 -11.66
C VAL A 297 -4.85 6.37 -10.65
N ASP A 298 -4.77 7.71 -10.86
CA ASP A 298 -4.20 8.65 -9.89
C ASP A 298 -5.22 9.03 -8.81
N GLY A 299 -6.52 8.85 -9.10
CA GLY A 299 -7.64 9.44 -8.37
C GLY A 299 -8.03 10.80 -8.95
N ILE A 300 -9.29 10.91 -9.38
CA ILE A 300 -9.80 12.13 -10.04
C ILE A 300 -10.05 13.29 -9.07
N ASP A 301 -10.24 13.00 -7.80
CA ASP A 301 -10.42 13.99 -6.74
C ASP A 301 -9.06 14.39 -6.17
N THR A 302 -8.70 15.66 -6.32
CA THR A 302 -7.46 16.24 -5.80
C THR A 302 -7.67 17.09 -4.54
N SER A 303 -8.88 17.11 -3.95
CA SER A 303 -9.18 17.87 -2.73
C SER A 303 -8.29 17.47 -1.55
N TRP A 304 -7.80 16.25 -1.53
CA TRP A 304 -6.85 15.75 -0.53
C TRP A 304 -5.50 16.50 -0.48
N LEU A 305 -5.16 17.32 -1.49
CA LEU A 305 -3.99 18.21 -1.43
C LEU A 305 -4.04 19.16 -0.23
N TRP A 306 -5.24 19.51 0.25
CA TRP A 306 -5.44 20.38 1.41
C TRP A 306 -5.09 19.71 2.73
N ASP A 307 -4.98 18.38 2.76
CA ASP A 307 -4.58 17.58 3.92
C ASP A 307 -3.06 17.45 4.07
N ILE A 308 -2.28 17.92 3.07
CA ILE A 308 -0.82 17.82 3.06
C ILE A 308 -0.20 19.12 3.57
N SER A 309 0.78 18.99 4.46
CA SER A 309 1.70 20.07 4.81
C SER A 309 2.95 20.00 3.93
N PHE A 310 3.22 21.05 3.20
CA PHE A 310 4.43 21.21 2.38
C PHE A 310 5.52 22.03 3.09
N GLU A 311 5.38 22.28 4.39
CA GLU A 311 6.26 23.14 5.16
C GLU A 311 7.74 22.77 5.05
N SER A 312 8.05 21.49 4.94
CA SER A 312 9.43 20.99 4.75
C SER A 312 10.09 21.43 3.43
N LEU A 313 9.32 22.01 2.52
CA LEU A 313 9.82 22.53 1.24
C LEU A 313 10.03 24.05 1.22
N ARG A 314 9.82 24.76 2.34
CA ARG A 314 9.79 26.25 2.37
C ARG A 314 11.00 26.90 1.73
N ASP A 315 12.19 26.40 1.99
CA ASP A 315 13.45 27.02 1.54
C ASP A 315 14.07 26.30 0.33
N LYS A 316 13.27 25.51 -0.39
CA LYS A 316 13.72 24.73 -1.54
C LYS A 316 13.34 25.37 -2.87
N THR A 317 14.10 25.05 -3.91
CA THR A 317 13.76 25.38 -5.31
C THR A 317 12.75 24.38 -5.85
N ILE A 318 11.50 24.82 -6.03
CA ILE A 318 10.38 23.93 -6.38
C ILE A 318 9.88 24.23 -7.78
N LEU A 319 9.91 23.21 -8.62
CA LEU A 319 9.26 23.20 -9.92
C LEU A 319 8.02 22.29 -9.87
N VAL A 320 6.92 22.75 -10.42
CA VAL A 320 5.64 22.02 -10.42
C VAL A 320 5.22 21.75 -11.85
N THR A 321 4.84 20.51 -12.14
CA THR A 321 4.38 20.10 -13.49
C THR A 321 3.27 19.04 -13.41
N GLY A 322 2.72 18.66 -14.55
CA GLY A 322 1.63 17.69 -14.67
C GLY A 322 0.29 18.34 -14.98
N GLU A 323 -0.74 17.52 -15.17
CA GLU A 323 -2.08 17.96 -15.58
C GLU A 323 -2.75 18.91 -14.56
N ARG A 324 -2.42 18.74 -13.27
CA ARG A 324 -2.96 19.54 -12.15
C ARG A 324 -1.87 20.40 -11.48
N ALA A 325 -0.88 20.82 -12.26
CA ALA A 325 0.23 21.64 -11.76
C ALA A 325 -0.26 22.95 -11.10
N LEU A 326 -1.28 23.59 -11.67
CA LEU A 326 -1.83 24.84 -11.12
C LEU A 326 -2.48 24.65 -9.75
N ASP A 327 -3.20 23.54 -9.54
CA ASP A 327 -3.82 23.23 -8.22
C ASP A 327 -2.73 23.04 -7.15
N LEU A 328 -1.66 22.32 -7.50
CA LEU A 328 -0.54 22.07 -6.60
C LEU A 328 0.24 23.36 -6.31
N ALA A 329 0.51 24.17 -7.34
CA ALA A 329 1.17 25.47 -7.18
C ALA A 329 0.33 26.44 -6.33
N TYR A 330 -0.99 26.47 -6.53
CA TYR A 330 -1.90 27.27 -5.70
C TYR A 330 -1.90 26.77 -4.23
N ARG A 331 -1.90 25.46 -4.02
CA ARG A 331 -1.80 24.90 -2.66
C ARG A 331 -0.49 25.29 -1.96
N LEU A 332 0.63 25.26 -2.67
CA LEU A 332 1.93 25.75 -2.15
C LEU A 332 1.87 27.25 -1.83
N HIS A 333 1.32 28.05 -2.75
CA HIS A 333 1.18 29.51 -2.57
C HIS A 333 0.39 29.87 -1.30
N VAL A 334 -0.73 29.17 -1.02
CA VAL A 334 -1.53 29.37 0.20
C VAL A 334 -0.73 29.07 1.47
N GLN A 335 0.27 28.18 1.41
CA GLN A 335 1.19 27.92 2.52
C GLN A 335 2.39 28.90 2.55
N GLY A 336 2.44 29.90 1.67
CA GLY A 336 3.55 30.84 1.57
C GLY A 336 4.81 30.23 1.00
N ILE A 337 4.71 29.14 0.24
CA ILE A 337 5.83 28.43 -0.38
C ILE A 337 5.90 28.84 -1.85
N LYS A 338 7.07 29.35 -2.28
CA LYS A 338 7.29 29.75 -3.68
C LYS A 338 7.50 28.53 -4.55
N SER A 339 6.91 28.52 -5.74
CA SER A 339 7.12 27.47 -6.75
C SER A 339 6.96 28.07 -8.15
N GLU A 340 7.55 27.40 -9.14
CA GLU A 340 7.42 27.73 -10.54
C GLU A 340 6.69 26.62 -11.28
N VAL A 341 5.66 26.97 -12.07
CA VAL A 341 4.95 26.01 -12.91
C VAL A 341 5.68 25.86 -14.23
N VAL A 342 6.02 24.62 -14.58
CA VAL A 342 6.72 24.26 -15.82
C VAL A 342 5.88 23.27 -16.62
N GLU A 343 5.82 23.42 -17.92
CA GLU A 343 4.91 22.70 -18.79
C GLU A 343 5.11 21.15 -18.76
N THR A 344 6.37 20.68 -18.77
CA THR A 344 6.68 19.25 -18.77
C THR A 344 7.84 18.93 -17.83
N PHE A 345 7.95 17.66 -17.45
CA PHE A 345 9.07 17.17 -16.66
C PHE A 345 10.42 17.40 -17.35
N GLU A 346 10.49 17.17 -18.67
CA GLU A 346 11.71 17.33 -19.46
C GLU A 346 12.18 18.79 -19.48
N LYS A 347 11.26 19.75 -19.48
CA LYS A 347 11.58 21.17 -19.35
C LYS A 347 12.00 21.51 -17.92
N ALA A 348 11.34 20.93 -16.93
CA ALA A 348 11.65 21.15 -15.51
C ALA A 348 13.05 20.64 -15.16
N ILE A 349 13.40 19.40 -15.51
CA ILE A 349 14.69 18.80 -15.15
C ILE A 349 15.88 19.54 -15.77
N LYS A 350 15.70 20.09 -16.98
CA LYS A 350 16.73 20.90 -17.69
C LYS A 350 16.99 22.26 -17.07
N LYS A 351 16.14 22.76 -16.19
CA LYS A 351 16.38 24.02 -15.46
C LYS A 351 17.43 23.86 -14.36
N PHE A 352 17.70 22.63 -13.92
CA PHE A 352 18.70 22.39 -12.89
C PHE A 352 20.09 22.20 -13.51
N PRO A 353 21.15 22.65 -12.82
CA PRO A 353 22.53 22.44 -13.28
C PRO A 353 22.85 20.95 -13.44
N LYS A 354 23.76 20.65 -14.37
CA LYS A 354 24.36 19.31 -14.43
C LYS A 354 25.03 18.99 -13.10
N SER A 355 25.02 17.75 -12.68
CA SER A 355 25.45 17.23 -11.39
C SER A 355 24.52 17.53 -10.20
N SER A 356 23.40 18.22 -10.39
CA SER A 356 22.36 18.38 -9.35
C SER A 356 21.77 17.04 -8.93
N LYS A 357 21.35 17.00 -7.64
CA LYS A 357 20.50 15.94 -7.10
C LYS A 357 19.12 16.52 -6.91
N VAL A 358 18.12 15.93 -7.52
CA VAL A 358 16.74 16.41 -7.51
C VAL A 358 15.82 15.35 -6.91
N ASP A 359 15.02 15.70 -5.91
CA ASP A 359 13.92 14.85 -5.46
C ASP A 359 12.69 15.09 -6.35
N VAL A 360 12.13 14.03 -6.91
CA VAL A 360 10.94 14.08 -7.79
C VAL A 360 9.80 13.32 -7.12
N LEU A 361 8.77 14.03 -6.70
CA LEU A 361 7.56 13.47 -6.10
C LEU A 361 6.47 13.44 -7.16
N ALA A 362 6.03 12.26 -7.57
CA ALA A 362 5.17 12.10 -8.73
C ALA A 362 3.93 11.25 -8.45
N ALA A 363 2.77 11.71 -8.93
CA ALA A 363 1.54 10.94 -8.96
C ALA A 363 1.72 9.65 -9.77
N TYR A 364 0.82 8.69 -9.59
CA TYR A 364 0.95 7.32 -10.11
C TYR A 364 1.28 7.25 -11.60
N THR A 365 0.49 7.92 -12.45
CA THR A 365 0.72 7.89 -13.91
C THR A 365 2.02 8.56 -14.32
N ALA A 366 2.38 9.66 -13.68
CA ALA A 366 3.63 10.36 -13.92
C ALA A 366 4.84 9.51 -13.47
N TYR A 367 4.79 8.93 -12.26
CA TYR A 367 5.85 8.08 -11.74
C TYR A 367 6.15 6.91 -12.68
N PHE A 368 5.12 6.13 -13.05
CA PHE A 368 5.34 4.98 -13.94
C PHE A 368 5.70 5.38 -15.37
N GLY A 369 5.26 6.54 -15.84
CA GLY A 369 5.75 7.11 -17.11
C GLY A 369 7.25 7.36 -17.07
N LEU A 370 7.74 7.98 -15.99
CA LEU A 370 9.17 8.29 -15.83
C LEU A 370 10.03 7.04 -15.54
N VAL A 371 9.51 6.07 -14.82
CA VAL A 371 10.26 4.84 -14.50
C VAL A 371 10.41 3.95 -15.72
N ASN A 372 9.42 3.92 -16.61
CA ASN A 372 9.41 3.04 -17.80
C ASN A 372 9.95 3.70 -19.08
N SER A 373 10.23 5.02 -19.07
CA SER A 373 10.97 5.74 -20.11
C SER A 373 12.48 5.52 -19.93
#